data_f741b3891e8f15dd21247478e923eeed
#
_entry.id   f741b3891e8f15dd21247478e923eeed
#
_cell.length_a   1.000
_cell.length_b   1.000
_cell.length_c   1.000
_cell.angle_alpha   90.00
_cell.angle_beta   90.00
_cell.angle_gamma   90.00
#
_symmetry.space_group_name_H-M   'P 1'
#
loop_
_entity.id
_entity.type
_entity.pdbx_description
1 polymer ?
#
loop_
_entity_poly.entity_id
_entity_poly.type
_entity_poly.pdbx_seq_one_letter_code
_entity_poly.pdbx_strand_id
1 'polypeptide(L)'
;ISLGLVGSEMCIRDRNMRDSMANASTTKLLTCIVALEKADINDTVTISQNAASQPAVKLGLVAGNSYNMKDLLYGMMLESFNDCAYAIAEHVGGSTEGFAKLMNEKANEIGCLGTYFITPNGLDAENDISFHHSTAGDLCVIMSYCAWKSPKSTQFLEITQTMQYTFETKEGQMVFSNHNRLLTETDYCISGKTGFTTKAGYCYVAAVEKDGRRM
;
A
#
# COMPACT_ATOMS: atom_id res chain seq x y z
N ILE A 1 9.44 -19.07 18.82
CA ILE A 1 9.14 -17.64 18.92
C ILE A 1 7.80 -17.47 18.23
N SER A 2 6.76 -17.38 19.04
CA SER A 2 5.52 -16.81 18.55
C SER A 2 5.86 -15.40 18.09
N LEU A 3 6.19 -15.25 16.85
CA LEU A 3 6.01 -14.00 16.16
C LEU A 3 4.55 -13.69 16.38
N GLY A 4 4.23 -12.60 17.01
CA GLY A 4 2.87 -12.18 17.31
C GLY A 4 1.98 -12.11 16.08
N LEU A 5 1.86 -13.23 15.43
CA LEU A 5 0.76 -13.60 14.61
C LEU A 5 -0.37 -13.57 15.58
N VAL A 6 -1.03 -12.49 15.53
CA VAL A 6 -2.14 -12.25 16.37
C VAL A 6 -3.15 -13.30 16.01
N GLY A 7 -3.21 -14.27 16.90
CA GLY A 7 -4.10 -15.37 16.79
C GLY A 7 -3.46 -16.60 16.18
N SER A 8 -3.56 -17.67 16.94
CA SER A 8 -3.34 -19.05 16.51
C SER A 8 -4.11 -19.42 15.24
N GLU A 9 -5.10 -18.63 14.91
CA GLU A 9 -6.00 -18.81 13.76
C GLU A 9 -5.29 -18.67 12.42
N MET A 10 -4.19 -17.95 12.37
CA MET A 10 -3.38 -17.84 11.15
C MET A 10 -2.71 -19.15 10.76
N CYS A 11 -2.57 -20.08 11.70
CA CYS A 11 -2.05 -21.40 11.41
C CYS A 11 -3.09 -22.35 10.82
N ILE A 12 -4.37 -21.97 10.76
CA ILE A 12 -5.46 -22.85 10.34
C ILE A 12 -5.32 -23.28 8.88
N ARG A 13 -4.72 -22.45 8.03
CA ARG A 13 -4.49 -22.74 6.61
C ARG A 13 -3.21 -22.11 6.08
N ASP A 14 -2.14 -22.23 6.82
CA ASP A 14 -0.85 -21.81 6.32
C ASP A 14 -0.42 -22.69 5.14
N ARG A 15 -0.25 -22.05 3.98
CA ARG A 15 0.32 -22.66 2.80
C ARG A 15 1.33 -21.69 2.20
N ASN A 16 2.59 -22.12 2.11
CA ASN A 16 3.65 -21.37 1.42
C ASN A 16 3.88 -19.95 1.97
N MET A 17 3.63 -19.73 3.28
CA MET A 17 3.67 -18.39 3.85
C MET A 17 5.04 -17.72 3.79
N ARG A 18 6.10 -18.49 3.50
CA ARG A 18 7.49 -18.00 3.41
C ARG A 18 8.02 -17.92 1.98
N ASP A 19 7.23 -18.34 1.00
CA ASP A 19 7.65 -18.32 -0.39
C ASP A 19 7.64 -16.87 -0.90
N SER A 20 8.76 -16.44 -1.49
CA SER A 20 8.88 -15.11 -2.10
C SER A 20 8.14 -15.08 -3.42
N MET A 21 7.13 -14.22 -3.51
CA MET A 21 6.27 -14.09 -4.68
C MET A 21 6.07 -12.62 -5.05
N ALA A 22 5.83 -12.36 -6.33
CA ALA A 22 5.33 -11.06 -6.75
C ALA A 22 4.01 -10.78 -6.02
N ASN A 23 3.84 -9.57 -5.53
CA ASN A 23 2.75 -9.23 -4.61
C ASN A 23 1.85 -8.09 -5.12
N ALA A 24 2.10 -7.62 -6.35
CA ALA A 24 1.30 -6.59 -7.01
C ALA A 24 1.00 -5.38 -6.09
N SER A 25 -0.16 -4.77 -6.24
CA SER A 25 -0.55 -3.56 -5.50
C SER A 25 -0.76 -3.73 -3.99
N THR A 26 -0.57 -4.93 -3.42
CA THR A 26 -0.47 -5.07 -1.96
C THR A 26 0.76 -4.35 -1.40
N THR A 27 1.78 -4.10 -2.23
CA THR A 27 2.92 -3.20 -1.97
C THR A 27 2.49 -1.84 -1.45
N LYS A 28 1.38 -1.29 -1.95
CA LYS A 28 0.89 0.05 -1.60
C LYS A 28 0.52 0.21 -0.11
N LEU A 29 0.36 -0.89 0.63
CA LEU A 29 0.23 -0.85 2.09
C LEU A 29 1.47 -0.22 2.73
N LEU A 30 2.65 -0.72 2.38
CA LEU A 30 3.89 -0.18 2.92
C LEU A 30 4.22 1.20 2.34
N THR A 31 3.90 1.43 1.07
CA THR A 31 4.02 2.77 0.45
C THR A 31 3.20 3.80 1.23
N CYS A 32 1.95 3.48 1.55
CA CYS A 32 1.06 4.37 2.30
C CYS A 32 1.61 4.69 3.69
N ILE A 33 1.98 3.67 4.46
CA ILE A 33 2.43 3.89 5.84
C ILE A 33 3.77 4.61 5.92
N VAL A 34 4.71 4.30 5.02
CA VAL A 34 6.00 5.01 4.93
C VAL A 34 5.77 6.49 4.57
N ALA A 35 4.88 6.77 3.62
CA ALA A 35 4.54 8.15 3.27
C ALA A 35 3.93 8.91 4.45
N LEU A 36 2.97 8.31 5.14
CA LEU A 36 2.33 8.91 6.33
C LEU A 36 3.33 9.16 7.48
N GLU A 37 4.34 8.31 7.65
CA GLU A 37 5.35 8.46 8.69
C GLU A 37 6.44 9.48 8.35
N LYS A 38 6.69 9.76 7.07
CA LYS A 38 7.82 10.58 6.62
C LYS A 38 7.43 11.96 6.09
N ALA A 39 6.17 12.18 5.74
CA ALA A 39 5.67 13.42 5.18
C ALA A 39 4.39 13.90 5.89
N ASP A 40 4.03 15.18 5.65
CA ASP A 40 2.75 15.69 6.11
C ASP A 40 1.65 15.33 5.09
N ILE A 41 0.51 14.85 5.59
CA ILE A 41 -0.64 14.53 4.74
C ILE A 41 -1.19 15.75 3.98
N ASN A 42 -0.85 16.96 4.42
CA ASN A 42 -1.24 18.21 3.78
C ASN A 42 -0.17 18.74 2.81
N ASP A 43 0.93 18.03 2.59
CA ASP A 43 1.95 18.45 1.64
C ASP A 43 1.38 18.64 0.24
N THR A 44 1.98 19.59 -0.48
CA THR A 44 1.73 19.79 -1.90
C THR A 44 2.77 19.03 -2.71
N VAL A 45 2.31 18.07 -3.49
CA VAL A 45 3.13 17.18 -4.32
C VAL A 45 3.14 17.67 -5.75
N THR A 46 4.31 18.02 -6.28
CA THR A 46 4.50 18.36 -7.70
C THR A 46 4.75 17.10 -8.50
N ILE A 47 4.00 16.92 -9.58
CA ILE A 47 4.03 15.71 -10.40
C ILE A 47 5.20 15.76 -11.39
N SER A 48 6.03 14.74 -11.35
CA SER A 48 7.10 14.53 -12.31
C SER A 48 6.59 13.95 -13.63
N GLN A 49 7.41 14.02 -14.68
CA GLN A 49 7.13 13.33 -15.95
C GLN A 49 7.10 11.79 -15.75
N ASN A 50 7.94 11.26 -14.86
CA ASN A 50 7.98 9.82 -14.55
C ASN A 50 6.67 9.35 -13.90
N ALA A 51 6.18 10.05 -12.87
CA ALA A 51 4.91 9.74 -12.23
C ALA A 51 3.73 9.83 -13.24
N ALA A 52 3.65 10.90 -14.03
CA ALA A 52 2.59 11.08 -15.02
C ALA A 52 2.58 10.01 -16.12
N SER A 53 3.74 9.42 -16.44
CA SER A 53 3.88 8.39 -17.49
C SER A 53 3.58 6.97 -17.02
N GLN A 54 3.25 6.76 -15.75
CA GLN A 54 2.99 5.43 -15.22
C GLN A 54 1.85 4.72 -15.97
N PRO A 55 1.96 3.37 -16.14
CA PRO A 55 0.94 2.59 -16.83
C PRO A 55 -0.36 2.51 -16.02
N ALA A 56 -1.44 2.11 -16.67
CA ALA A 56 -2.72 1.85 -16.02
C ALA A 56 -2.57 0.77 -14.92
N VAL A 57 -3.32 0.86 -13.84
CA VAL A 57 -4.41 1.79 -13.50
C VAL A 57 -3.82 3.12 -13.01
N LYS A 58 -4.32 4.25 -13.50
CA LYS A 58 -3.80 5.56 -13.12
C LYS A 58 -4.90 6.62 -13.08
N LEU A 59 -4.70 7.66 -12.27
CA LEU A 59 -5.57 8.82 -12.18
C LEU A 59 -5.47 9.72 -13.43
N GLY A 60 -4.30 9.73 -14.07
CA GLY A 60 -4.00 10.62 -15.18
C GLY A 60 -3.38 11.94 -14.71
N LEU A 61 -2.51 11.86 -13.71
CA LEU A 61 -1.78 13.04 -13.20
C LEU A 61 -1.00 13.73 -14.33
N VAL A 62 -0.98 15.06 -14.31
CA VAL A 62 -0.30 15.88 -15.33
C VAL A 62 1.02 16.38 -14.77
N ALA A 63 2.11 16.14 -15.51
CA ALA A 63 3.45 16.62 -15.14
C ALA A 63 3.48 18.14 -14.98
N GLY A 64 4.14 18.62 -13.93
CA GLY A 64 4.23 20.02 -13.56
C GLY A 64 3.03 20.54 -12.74
N ASN A 65 1.91 19.83 -12.70
CA ASN A 65 0.81 20.17 -11.81
C ASN A 65 1.12 19.74 -10.38
N SER A 66 0.42 20.35 -9.43
CA SER A 66 0.54 20.03 -8.01
C SER A 66 -0.79 19.53 -7.46
N TYR A 67 -0.71 18.52 -6.58
CA TYR A 67 -1.85 17.89 -5.92
C TYR A 67 -1.58 17.77 -4.42
N ASN A 68 -2.64 17.65 -3.62
CA ASN A 68 -2.48 17.43 -2.19
C ASN A 68 -2.07 15.97 -1.91
N MET A 69 -1.13 15.74 -0.99
CA MET A 69 -0.69 14.39 -0.58
C MET A 69 -1.87 13.52 -0.15
N LYS A 70 -2.83 14.09 0.58
CA LYS A 70 -4.05 13.39 1.01
C LYS A 70 -4.81 12.81 -0.18
N ASP A 71 -5.06 13.61 -1.21
CA ASP A 71 -5.79 13.18 -2.40
C ASP A 71 -5.08 12.02 -3.12
N LEU A 72 -3.74 12.12 -3.24
CA LEU A 72 -2.93 11.08 -3.86
C LEU A 72 -2.96 9.77 -3.04
N LEU A 73 -2.92 9.86 -1.70
CA LEU A 73 -3.03 8.69 -0.82
C LEU A 73 -4.40 8.00 -0.97
N TYR A 74 -5.49 8.76 -1.01
CA TYR A 74 -6.82 8.19 -1.27
C TYR A 74 -6.91 7.54 -2.65
N GLY A 75 -6.44 8.20 -3.71
CA GLY A 75 -6.41 7.64 -5.06
C GLY A 75 -5.56 6.36 -5.14
N MET A 76 -4.39 6.35 -4.50
CA MET A 76 -3.54 5.17 -4.43
C MET A 76 -4.17 4.00 -3.68
N MET A 77 -4.84 4.25 -2.56
CA MET A 77 -5.36 3.17 -1.72
C MET A 77 -6.72 2.65 -2.20
N LEU A 78 -7.64 3.52 -2.60
CA LEU A 78 -8.98 3.12 -3.00
C LEU A 78 -9.01 2.55 -4.42
N GLU A 79 -8.48 3.30 -5.40
CA GLU A 79 -8.49 2.95 -6.82
C GLU A 79 -7.21 2.25 -7.31
N SER A 80 -6.20 2.18 -6.43
CA SER A 80 -4.91 1.57 -6.76
C SER A 80 -4.09 2.32 -7.83
N PHE A 81 -4.25 3.62 -8.00
CA PHE A 81 -3.58 4.40 -9.04
C PHE A 81 -2.04 4.34 -8.92
N ASN A 82 -1.39 3.99 -10.03
CA ASN A 82 0.06 3.80 -10.09
C ASN A 82 0.82 5.12 -10.12
N ASP A 83 0.31 6.11 -10.84
CA ASP A 83 0.87 7.46 -10.92
C ASP A 83 0.84 8.18 -9.55
N CYS A 84 -0.22 7.99 -8.76
CA CYS A 84 -0.28 8.47 -7.38
C CYS A 84 0.83 7.85 -6.52
N ALA A 85 1.06 6.54 -6.62
CA ALA A 85 2.11 5.87 -5.87
C ALA A 85 3.51 6.39 -6.22
N TYR A 86 3.79 6.65 -7.49
CA TYR A 86 5.06 7.22 -7.95
C TYR A 86 5.23 8.68 -7.51
N ALA A 87 4.19 9.51 -7.64
CA ALA A 87 4.21 10.90 -7.19
C ALA A 87 4.52 11.00 -5.68
N ILE A 88 3.85 10.17 -4.86
CA ILE A 88 4.10 10.08 -3.43
C ILE A 88 5.55 9.65 -3.16
N ALA A 89 6.01 8.61 -3.84
CA ALA A 89 7.35 8.05 -3.64
C ALA A 89 8.45 9.08 -3.97
N GLU A 90 8.34 9.77 -5.08
CA GLU A 90 9.30 10.79 -5.50
C GLU A 90 9.31 11.99 -4.55
N HIS A 91 8.14 12.41 -4.07
CA HIS A 91 8.05 13.50 -3.09
C HIS A 91 8.72 13.14 -1.77
N VAL A 92 8.45 11.94 -1.24
CA VAL A 92 8.93 11.52 0.08
C VAL A 92 10.37 11.03 0.06
N GLY A 93 10.77 10.32 -1.00
CA GLY A 93 12.09 9.70 -1.13
C GLY A 93 13.10 10.52 -1.93
N GLY A 94 12.67 11.64 -2.55
CA GLY A 94 13.46 12.41 -3.50
C GLY A 94 13.65 11.73 -4.86
N SER A 95 13.43 10.42 -4.92
CA SER A 95 13.36 9.59 -6.13
C SER A 95 12.64 8.29 -5.82
N THR A 96 12.28 7.51 -6.84
CA THR A 96 11.70 6.17 -6.65
C THR A 96 12.67 5.21 -5.97
N GLU A 97 13.95 5.27 -6.29
CA GLU A 97 15.00 4.47 -5.65
C GLU A 97 15.21 4.86 -4.18
N GLY A 98 15.21 6.17 -3.89
CA GLY A 98 15.27 6.69 -2.52
C GLY A 98 14.09 6.21 -1.69
N PHE A 99 12.89 6.21 -2.26
CA PHE A 99 11.71 5.70 -1.59
C PHE A 99 11.72 4.17 -1.43
N ALA A 100 12.17 3.42 -2.44
CA ALA A 100 12.35 1.97 -2.32
C ALA A 100 13.31 1.60 -1.18
N LYS A 101 14.37 2.40 -0.97
CA LYS A 101 15.26 2.24 0.18
C LYS A 101 14.50 2.43 1.51
N LEU A 102 13.69 3.48 1.64
CA LEU A 102 12.87 3.71 2.84
C LEU A 102 11.88 2.55 3.07
N MET A 103 11.27 2.01 2.01
CA MET A 103 10.38 0.85 2.11
C MET A 103 11.12 -0.38 2.63
N ASN A 104 12.28 -0.70 2.09
CA ASN A 104 13.07 -1.86 2.51
C ASN A 104 13.63 -1.69 3.93
N GLU A 105 14.06 -0.49 4.32
CA GLU A 105 14.44 -0.18 5.70
C GLU A 105 13.27 -0.42 6.67
N LYS A 106 12.06 0.06 6.33
CA LYS A 106 10.87 -0.16 7.12
C LYS A 106 10.47 -1.64 7.18
N ALA A 107 10.53 -2.36 6.06
CA ALA A 107 10.26 -3.80 6.01
C ALA A 107 11.19 -4.57 6.97
N ASN A 108 12.49 -4.28 6.94
CA ASN A 108 13.46 -4.86 7.85
C ASN A 108 13.20 -4.49 9.32
N GLU A 109 12.90 -3.20 9.61
CA GLU A 109 12.58 -2.70 10.95
C GLU A 109 11.42 -3.49 11.60
N ILE A 110 10.40 -3.81 10.80
CA ILE A 110 9.22 -4.53 11.30
C ILE A 110 9.34 -6.06 11.20
N GLY A 111 10.49 -6.58 10.72
CA GLY A 111 10.81 -8.00 10.70
C GLY A 111 10.40 -8.75 9.44
N CYS A 112 10.15 -8.07 8.33
CA CYS A 112 9.82 -8.65 7.03
C CYS A 112 11.10 -9.04 6.28
N LEU A 113 11.64 -10.21 6.55
CA LEU A 113 12.94 -10.66 6.02
C LEU A 113 12.86 -11.34 4.65
N GLY A 114 11.67 -11.74 4.20
CA GLY A 114 11.41 -12.33 2.88
C GLY A 114 10.82 -11.33 1.89
N THR A 115 11.10 -10.04 2.08
CA THR A 115 10.51 -8.95 1.30
C THR A 115 11.59 -8.07 0.70
N TYR A 116 11.44 -7.74 -0.60
CA TYR A 116 12.30 -6.78 -1.28
C TYR A 116 11.48 -5.94 -2.25
N PHE A 117 11.38 -4.65 -1.99
CA PHE A 117 10.62 -3.71 -2.79
C PHE A 117 11.51 -2.87 -3.70
N ILE A 118 11.13 -2.76 -4.98
CA ILE A 118 11.80 -1.97 -6.01
C ILE A 118 10.89 -0.82 -6.45
N THR A 119 9.59 -1.09 -6.57
CA THR A 119 8.60 -0.12 -7.06
C THR A 119 7.61 0.26 -5.96
N PRO A 120 7.13 1.52 -5.91
CA PRO A 120 6.16 1.95 -4.90
C PRO A 120 4.74 1.46 -5.18
N ASN A 121 4.46 1.03 -6.40
CA ASN A 121 3.12 0.63 -6.84
C ASN A 121 2.91 -0.89 -6.90
N GLY A 122 4.01 -1.68 -6.85
CA GLY A 122 3.97 -3.14 -6.88
C GLY A 122 3.92 -3.75 -8.29
N LEU A 123 4.20 -2.97 -9.31
CA LEU A 123 4.46 -3.56 -10.63
C LEU A 123 5.73 -4.38 -10.61
N ASP A 124 5.71 -5.45 -11.39
CA ASP A 124 6.83 -6.39 -11.50
C ASP A 124 8.11 -5.66 -11.94
N ALA A 125 9.18 -5.85 -11.20
CA ALA A 125 10.50 -5.29 -11.46
C ALA A 125 11.59 -6.23 -10.94
N GLU A 126 12.78 -6.11 -11.50
CA GLU A 126 13.98 -6.80 -11.01
C GLU A 126 15.21 -5.90 -11.19
N ASN A 127 16.21 -6.11 -10.38
CA ASN A 127 17.50 -5.47 -10.46
C ASN A 127 18.62 -6.48 -10.13
N ASP A 128 19.86 -6.04 -10.05
CA ASP A 128 21.02 -6.90 -9.81
C ASP A 128 21.00 -7.62 -8.45
N ILE A 129 20.13 -7.20 -7.52
CA ILE A 129 20.00 -7.77 -6.18
C ILE A 129 18.90 -8.83 -6.13
N SER A 130 17.69 -8.50 -6.61
CA SER A 130 16.54 -9.39 -6.54
C SER A 130 15.40 -8.89 -7.45
N PHE A 131 14.29 -9.64 -7.49
CA PHE A 131 13.04 -9.17 -8.06
C PHE A 131 12.15 -8.54 -6.96
N HIS A 132 11.17 -7.74 -7.38
CA HIS A 132 10.16 -7.14 -6.47
C HIS A 132 9.27 -8.25 -5.90
N HIS A 133 9.33 -8.49 -4.60
CA HIS A 133 8.60 -9.57 -3.96
C HIS A 133 8.29 -9.31 -2.49
N SER A 134 7.37 -10.10 -1.98
CA SER A 134 7.11 -10.29 -0.56
C SER A 134 6.68 -11.74 -0.31
N THR A 135 6.43 -12.09 0.95
CA THR A 135 5.83 -13.36 1.35
C THR A 135 4.45 -13.12 1.96
N ALA A 136 3.60 -14.15 1.97
CA ALA A 136 2.29 -14.03 2.64
C ALA A 136 2.44 -13.69 4.12
N GLY A 137 3.47 -14.25 4.78
CA GLY A 137 3.78 -13.95 6.18
C GLY A 137 4.19 -12.51 6.38
N ASP A 138 5.08 -11.98 5.54
CA ASP A 138 5.53 -10.59 5.63
C ASP A 138 4.40 -9.60 5.33
N LEU A 139 3.54 -9.90 4.36
CA LEU A 139 2.36 -9.05 4.09
C LEU A 139 1.41 -8.98 5.28
N CYS A 140 1.25 -10.07 6.04
CA CYS A 140 0.49 -10.05 7.30
C CYS A 140 1.17 -9.17 8.36
N VAL A 141 2.51 -9.24 8.46
CA VAL A 141 3.28 -8.36 9.37
C VAL A 141 3.13 -6.90 8.97
N ILE A 142 3.25 -6.59 7.67
CA ILE A 142 3.05 -5.23 7.14
C ILE A 142 1.64 -4.73 7.47
N MET A 143 0.60 -5.52 7.18
CA MET A 143 -0.78 -5.13 7.47
C MET A 143 -1.00 -4.92 8.97
N SER A 144 -0.49 -5.82 9.83
CA SER A 144 -0.56 -5.69 11.29
C SER A 144 0.13 -4.41 11.77
N TYR A 145 1.28 -4.08 11.19
CA TYR A 145 1.98 -2.84 11.51
C TYR A 145 1.15 -1.62 11.12
N CYS A 146 0.68 -1.59 9.88
CA CYS A 146 -0.14 -0.48 9.36
C CYS A 146 -1.41 -0.25 10.19
N ALA A 147 -2.11 -1.32 10.54
CA ALA A 147 -3.41 -1.22 11.21
C ALA A 147 -3.32 -0.92 12.71
N TRP A 148 -2.27 -1.39 13.40
CA TRP A 148 -2.28 -1.36 14.88
C TRP A 148 -0.99 -0.92 15.57
N LYS A 149 0.15 -0.87 14.88
CA LYS A 149 1.45 -0.64 15.52
C LYS A 149 2.12 0.66 15.12
N SER A 150 1.88 1.14 13.90
CA SER A 150 2.43 2.40 13.42
C SER A 150 1.86 3.59 14.22
N PRO A 151 2.65 4.63 14.51
CA PRO A 151 2.14 5.88 15.07
C PRO A 151 1.12 6.57 14.14
N LYS A 152 1.01 6.12 12.88
CA LYS A 152 0.08 6.62 11.86
C LYS A 152 -1.07 5.65 11.55
N SER A 153 -1.26 4.61 12.37
CA SER A 153 -2.33 3.61 12.17
C SER A 153 -3.72 4.23 12.05
N THR A 154 -4.03 5.25 12.85
CA THR A 154 -5.33 5.94 12.77
C THR A 154 -5.56 6.57 11.40
N GLN A 155 -4.56 7.30 10.87
CA GLN A 155 -4.66 7.92 9.54
C GLN A 155 -4.70 6.86 8.43
N PHE A 156 -3.92 5.80 8.57
CA PHE A 156 -3.95 4.67 7.63
C PHE A 156 -5.34 4.02 7.58
N LEU A 157 -5.94 3.74 8.73
CA LEU A 157 -7.28 3.15 8.82
C LEU A 157 -8.35 4.11 8.28
N GLU A 158 -8.26 5.41 8.58
CA GLU A 158 -9.18 6.41 8.02
C GLU A 158 -9.19 6.35 6.48
N ILE A 159 -8.02 6.29 5.84
CA ILE A 159 -7.92 6.20 4.39
C ILE A 159 -8.49 4.86 3.88
N THR A 160 -8.06 3.74 4.47
CA THR A 160 -8.38 2.42 3.94
C THR A 160 -9.79 1.92 4.24
N GLN A 161 -10.46 2.49 5.24
CA GLN A 161 -11.87 2.24 5.57
C GLN A 161 -12.84 3.11 4.76
N THR A 162 -12.35 4.19 4.18
CA THR A 162 -13.19 5.10 3.39
C THR A 162 -13.73 4.37 2.17
N MET A 163 -15.04 4.34 2.03
CA MET A 163 -15.73 3.66 0.92
C MET A 163 -15.69 4.48 -0.35
N GLN A 164 -15.89 5.78 -0.22
CA GLN A 164 -15.86 6.74 -1.33
C GLN A 164 -15.17 8.02 -0.88
N TYR A 165 -14.34 8.57 -1.76
CA TYR A 165 -13.63 9.82 -1.55
C TYR A 165 -13.85 10.74 -2.74
N THR A 166 -14.32 11.97 -2.49
CA THR A 166 -14.53 12.97 -3.54
C THR A 166 -13.24 13.75 -3.74
N PHE A 167 -12.70 13.66 -4.93
CA PHE A 167 -11.52 14.38 -5.39
C PHE A 167 -11.95 15.59 -6.24
N GLU A 168 -11.58 16.77 -5.79
CA GLU A 168 -11.88 18.02 -6.47
C GLU A 168 -10.82 18.30 -7.54
N THR A 169 -11.25 18.55 -8.77
CA THR A 169 -10.39 18.99 -9.88
C THR A 169 -10.86 20.33 -10.46
N LYS A 170 -10.03 20.96 -11.26
CA LYS A 170 -10.44 22.18 -11.97
C LYS A 170 -11.57 21.93 -12.99
N GLU A 171 -11.74 20.68 -13.40
CA GLU A 171 -12.71 20.26 -14.42
C GLU A 171 -14.00 19.69 -13.80
N GLY A 172 -14.05 19.55 -12.47
CA GLY A 172 -15.17 18.99 -11.73
C GLY A 172 -14.74 18.04 -10.62
N GLN A 173 -15.67 17.20 -10.19
CA GLN A 173 -15.44 16.22 -9.12
C GLN A 173 -15.24 14.83 -9.71
N MET A 174 -14.32 14.06 -9.13
CA MET A 174 -14.18 12.63 -9.33
C MET A 174 -14.46 11.90 -8.02
N VAL A 175 -15.06 10.73 -8.07
CA VAL A 175 -15.29 9.90 -6.88
C VAL A 175 -14.43 8.66 -6.98
N PHE A 176 -13.53 8.47 -6.02
CA PHE A 176 -12.77 7.24 -5.85
C PHE A 176 -13.57 6.26 -5.01
N SER A 177 -13.64 5.01 -5.44
CA SER A 177 -14.36 3.94 -4.76
C SER A 177 -13.42 2.86 -4.25
N ASN A 178 -13.64 2.40 -3.04
CA ASN A 178 -12.79 1.39 -2.43
C ASN A 178 -13.03 0.00 -3.05
N HIS A 179 -11.96 -0.61 -3.56
CA HIS A 179 -12.02 -1.95 -4.14
C HIS A 179 -12.05 -3.08 -3.10
N ASN A 180 -11.92 -2.76 -1.81
CA ASN A 180 -12.02 -3.75 -0.75
C ASN A 180 -13.48 -4.07 -0.41
N ARG A 181 -14.05 -5.03 -1.10
CA ARG A 181 -15.45 -5.44 -0.94
C ARG A 181 -15.76 -6.02 0.45
N LEU A 182 -14.78 -6.59 1.14
CA LEU A 182 -15.01 -7.13 2.49
C LEU A 182 -15.41 -6.06 3.51
N LEU A 183 -15.09 -4.78 3.28
CA LEU A 183 -15.57 -3.67 4.13
C LEU A 183 -17.10 -3.54 4.15
N THR A 184 -17.78 -4.01 3.11
CA THR A 184 -19.25 -4.01 3.01
C THR A 184 -19.88 -5.37 3.22
N GLU A 185 -19.12 -6.44 3.06
CA GLU A 185 -19.60 -7.81 3.15
C GLU A 185 -19.51 -8.36 4.59
N THR A 186 -18.69 -7.75 5.44
CA THR A 186 -18.54 -8.16 6.84
C THR A 186 -18.30 -6.98 7.78
N ASP A 187 -18.82 -7.09 9.01
CA ASP A 187 -18.59 -6.11 10.07
C ASP A 187 -17.18 -6.25 10.73
N TYR A 188 -16.40 -7.20 10.30
CA TYR A 188 -15.12 -7.53 10.92
C TYR A 188 -13.92 -6.97 10.16
N CYS A 189 -14.06 -6.72 8.85
CA CYS A 189 -12.97 -6.18 8.04
C CYS A 189 -12.78 -4.70 8.37
N ILE A 190 -11.56 -4.34 8.79
CA ILE A 190 -11.21 -2.97 9.15
C ILE A 190 -10.23 -2.31 8.17
N SER A 191 -9.63 -3.10 7.30
CA SER A 191 -8.72 -2.59 6.25
C SER A 191 -8.42 -3.69 5.25
N GLY A 192 -7.91 -3.34 4.07
CA GLY A 192 -7.42 -4.30 3.10
C GLY A 192 -6.90 -3.65 1.83
N LYS A 193 -6.17 -4.45 1.05
CA LYS A 193 -5.68 -4.04 -0.26
C LYS A 193 -5.70 -5.21 -1.22
N THR A 194 -6.29 -5.00 -2.39
CA THR A 194 -6.27 -5.90 -3.54
C THR A 194 -5.07 -5.60 -4.43
N GLY A 195 -4.63 -6.60 -5.20
CA GLY A 195 -3.60 -6.43 -6.21
C GLY A 195 -3.75 -7.46 -7.33
N PHE A 196 -3.25 -7.13 -8.50
CA PHE A 196 -3.15 -8.05 -9.62
C PHE A 196 -2.03 -7.63 -10.57
N THR A 197 -1.16 -8.57 -10.93
CA THR A 197 -0.33 -8.55 -12.13
C THR A 197 -0.37 -9.95 -12.76
N THR A 198 0.03 -10.07 -14.00
CA THR A 198 0.07 -11.39 -14.67
C THR A 198 0.99 -12.37 -13.93
N LYS A 199 2.10 -11.88 -13.35
CA LYS A 199 3.07 -12.68 -12.59
C LYS A 199 2.55 -13.04 -11.19
N ALA A 200 1.93 -12.08 -10.50
CA ALA A 200 1.45 -12.27 -9.12
C ALA A 200 0.13 -13.04 -9.03
N GLY A 201 -0.71 -12.97 -10.07
CA GLY A 201 -2.10 -13.37 -9.97
C GLY A 201 -2.92 -12.41 -9.08
N TYR A 202 -4.05 -12.88 -8.56
CA TYR A 202 -4.87 -12.11 -7.62
C TYR A 202 -4.27 -12.17 -6.23
N CYS A 203 -3.96 -10.99 -5.68
CA CYS A 203 -3.42 -10.81 -4.34
C CYS A 203 -4.44 -10.06 -3.47
N TYR A 204 -4.52 -10.45 -2.20
CA TYR A 204 -5.33 -9.75 -1.23
C TYR A 204 -4.73 -9.87 0.18
N VAL A 205 -4.75 -8.77 0.90
CA VAL A 205 -4.37 -8.69 2.33
C VAL A 205 -5.45 -7.89 3.05
N ALA A 206 -5.91 -8.40 4.19
CA ALA A 206 -6.89 -7.70 5.02
C ALA A 206 -6.48 -7.69 6.49
N ALA A 207 -6.93 -6.68 7.20
CA ALA A 207 -7.00 -6.65 8.65
C ALA A 207 -8.44 -6.84 9.10
N VAL A 208 -8.66 -7.74 10.03
CA VAL A 208 -9.96 -8.00 10.61
C VAL A 208 -9.90 -7.92 12.13
N GLU A 209 -10.96 -7.41 12.74
CA GLU A 209 -11.09 -7.34 14.20
C GLU A 209 -12.47 -7.81 14.61
N LYS A 210 -12.54 -8.79 15.51
CA LYS A 210 -13.80 -9.31 16.05
C LYS A 210 -13.61 -9.74 17.49
N ASP A 211 -14.52 -9.31 18.38
CA ASP A 211 -14.54 -9.68 19.80
C ASP A 211 -13.18 -9.44 20.50
N GLY A 212 -12.51 -8.33 20.14
CA GLY A 212 -11.18 -7.97 20.65
C GLY A 212 -10.02 -8.80 20.09
N ARG A 213 -10.27 -9.69 19.13
CA ARG A 213 -9.24 -10.44 18.39
C ARG A 213 -8.91 -9.74 17.08
N ARG A 214 -7.61 -9.64 16.79
CA ARG A 214 -7.05 -8.98 15.61
C ARG A 214 -6.36 -10.02 14.72
N MET A 215 -6.68 -10.01 13.46
CA MET A 215 -6.09 -10.88 12.44
C MET A 215 -5.75 -10.11 11.17
#